data_52386acaddc05384c607177e03e5535c
#
_entry.id   52386acaddc05384c607177e03e5535c
#
_cell.length_a   1.000
_cell.length_b   1.000
_cell.length_c   1.000
_cell.angle_alpha   90.00
_cell.angle_beta   90.00
_cell.angle_gamma   90.00
#
_symmetry.space_group_name_H-M   'P 1'
#
loop_
_entity.id
_entity.type
_entity.pdbx_description
1 polymer ?
#
loop_
_entity_poly.entity_id
_entity_poly.type
_entity_poly.pdbx_seq_one_letter_code
_entity_poly.pdbx_strand_id
1 'polypeptide(L)'
;HNAERLREKALPWTFERAAAEADVPVELVATLADWYAAASPALIRCRWGQEGNRNGGNSSLAILALPVVGGKFCVRGGGYPMSNTEAWGIQRTWIGAPEASTRRVNMNQLGRVLTEGDPPVKVLFVYNSNAAATSPDQRRILRGLEREDLFTVVFDQVMTDTAHYADVLLPATTFLEGYDIPRAYGPIGLRLARPVIEALGEARSNADVFGELSCLLGLKQDTDPVGEIEEMLDVFSKMPPSIGEAIRDHGAAIPPHGGRPVQFVDVKPRTIDGKVDLFPETLDREAPAGLYSYRPDPATIEFPLALISPASDRTISSTLAELPRPEVRLLMHPSDAAARHLEDGAAVRIFNALGEVRCNLQVGSWIRPGTVSLPKGLWRRHTANGYTTNALVPDTLTDLGAGACFNDARVQVEAVPH
;
A
#
# COMPACT_ATOMS: atom_id res chain seq x y z
N HIS A 1 21.10 -3.10 -19.19
CA HIS A 1 21.79 -1.82 -19.46
C HIS A 1 22.33 -1.20 -18.19
N ASN A 2 23.34 -0.36 -18.27
CA ASN A 2 23.87 0.51 -17.19
C ASN A 2 24.40 -0.24 -15.94
N ALA A 3 24.90 -1.48 -16.08
CA ALA A 3 25.46 -2.26 -14.97
C ALA A 3 26.69 -1.57 -14.31
N GLU A 4 27.52 -0.91 -15.11
CA GLU A 4 28.70 -0.19 -14.58
C GLU A 4 28.29 0.98 -13.67
N ARG A 5 27.26 1.75 -14.02
CA ARG A 5 26.74 2.82 -13.17
C ARG A 5 26.23 2.29 -11.81
N LEU A 6 25.55 1.13 -11.83
CA LEU A 6 25.13 0.46 -10.58
C LEU A 6 26.37 0.03 -9.78
N ARG A 7 27.38 -0.55 -10.43
CA ARG A 7 28.62 -0.96 -9.80
C ARG A 7 29.35 0.20 -9.13
N GLU A 8 29.46 1.34 -9.80
CA GLU A 8 30.04 2.56 -9.23
C GLU A 8 29.31 3.02 -7.96
N LYS A 9 27.98 2.94 -7.94
CA LYS A 9 27.16 3.23 -6.76
C LYS A 9 27.33 2.24 -5.61
N ALA A 10 27.60 0.97 -5.94
CA ALA A 10 27.82 -0.09 -4.97
C ALA A 10 29.23 -0.10 -4.37
N LEU A 11 30.26 0.33 -5.10
CA LEU A 11 31.66 0.28 -4.66
C LEU A 11 31.93 0.86 -3.26
N PRO A 12 31.31 1.98 -2.83
CA PRO A 12 31.53 2.51 -1.48
C PRO A 12 30.89 1.67 -0.35
N TRP A 13 30.07 0.68 -0.69
CA TRP A 13 29.34 -0.15 0.24
C TRP A 13 30.06 -1.50 0.44
N THR A 14 31.02 -1.53 1.40
CA THR A 14 31.62 -2.80 1.81
C THR A 14 30.64 -3.58 2.70
N PHE A 15 30.89 -4.87 2.92
CA PHE A 15 30.07 -5.69 3.83
C PHE A 15 30.06 -5.10 5.25
N GLU A 16 31.21 -4.61 5.73
CA GLU A 16 31.34 -3.98 7.06
C GLU A 16 30.48 -2.72 7.17
N ARG A 17 30.54 -1.85 6.16
CA ARG A 17 29.73 -0.64 6.13
C ARG A 17 28.24 -0.95 6.06
N ALA A 18 27.84 -1.86 5.19
CA ALA A 18 26.44 -2.26 5.05
C ALA A 18 25.91 -2.92 6.32
N ALA A 19 26.71 -3.77 6.96
CA ALA A 19 26.39 -4.44 8.21
C ALA A 19 26.23 -3.45 9.37
N ALA A 20 27.13 -2.46 9.46
CA ALA A 20 27.07 -1.40 10.47
C ALA A 20 25.82 -0.53 10.32
N GLU A 21 25.47 -0.12 9.10
CA GLU A 21 24.26 0.68 8.83
C GLU A 21 22.95 -0.12 9.09
N ALA A 22 22.95 -1.41 8.78
CA ALA A 22 21.82 -2.30 9.02
C ALA A 22 21.74 -2.79 10.47
N ASP A 23 22.80 -2.56 11.25
CA ASP A 23 22.99 -3.07 12.61
C ASP A 23 22.76 -4.59 12.67
N VAL A 24 23.52 -5.32 11.84
CA VAL A 24 23.55 -6.78 11.76
C VAL A 24 25.00 -7.27 11.71
N PRO A 25 25.28 -8.53 12.11
CA PRO A 25 26.64 -9.10 11.97
C PRO A 25 27.09 -9.13 10.51
N VAL A 26 28.34 -8.76 10.24
CA VAL A 26 28.91 -8.72 8.89
C VAL A 26 28.92 -10.12 8.22
N GLU A 27 29.11 -11.16 9.02
CA GLU A 27 29.11 -12.55 8.58
C GLU A 27 27.76 -12.98 7.99
N LEU A 28 26.66 -12.42 8.50
CA LEU A 28 25.32 -12.68 7.95
C LEU A 28 25.16 -12.06 6.57
N VAL A 29 25.67 -10.85 6.36
CA VAL A 29 25.63 -10.18 5.04
C VAL A 29 26.43 -10.97 4.02
N ALA A 30 27.65 -11.37 4.36
CA ALA A 30 28.52 -12.17 3.50
C ALA A 30 27.89 -13.55 3.19
N THR A 31 27.42 -14.25 4.22
CA THR A 31 26.76 -15.55 4.07
C THR A 31 25.53 -15.47 3.16
N LEU A 32 24.69 -14.45 3.32
CA LEU A 32 23.53 -14.26 2.47
C LEU A 32 23.92 -14.01 0.99
N ALA A 33 24.97 -13.21 0.78
CA ALA A 33 25.47 -12.93 -0.57
C ALA A 33 25.98 -14.22 -1.23
N ASP A 34 26.77 -15.04 -0.52
CA ASP A 34 27.29 -16.30 -1.02
C ASP A 34 26.16 -17.31 -1.31
N TRP A 35 25.21 -17.46 -0.42
CA TRP A 35 24.06 -18.35 -0.62
C TRP A 35 23.23 -17.92 -1.82
N TYR A 36 22.95 -16.63 -1.94
CA TYR A 36 22.16 -16.13 -3.06
C TYR A 36 22.92 -16.26 -4.38
N ALA A 37 24.22 -16.00 -4.40
CA ALA A 37 25.04 -16.18 -5.59
C ALA A 37 25.06 -17.64 -6.05
N ALA A 38 25.27 -18.59 -5.13
CA ALA A 38 25.40 -20.02 -5.44
C ALA A 38 24.07 -20.71 -5.79
N ALA A 39 22.95 -20.25 -5.22
CA ALA A 39 21.66 -20.92 -5.38
C ALA A 39 21.07 -20.75 -6.79
N SER A 40 20.55 -21.85 -7.36
CA SER A 40 19.75 -21.83 -8.60
C SER A 40 18.71 -22.97 -8.55
N PRO A 41 17.40 -22.64 -8.57
CA PRO A 41 16.83 -21.30 -8.63
C PRO A 41 17.01 -20.51 -7.33
N ALA A 42 16.98 -19.17 -7.40
CA ALA A 42 16.90 -18.29 -6.26
C ALA A 42 15.85 -17.19 -6.52
N LEU A 43 15.08 -16.88 -5.49
CA LEU A 43 13.95 -15.97 -5.58
C LEU A 43 14.02 -14.96 -4.45
N ILE A 44 13.77 -13.69 -4.77
CA ILE A 44 13.56 -12.62 -3.80
C ILE A 44 12.10 -12.16 -3.90
N ARG A 45 11.40 -12.13 -2.77
CA ARG A 45 10.05 -11.60 -2.70
C ARG A 45 10.00 -10.42 -1.75
N CYS A 46 9.88 -9.22 -2.29
CA CYS A 46 9.52 -8.04 -1.53
C CYS A 46 8.02 -7.93 -1.32
N ARG A 47 7.67 -7.21 -0.28
CA ARG A 47 6.31 -6.83 0.07
C ARG A 47 6.26 -5.33 0.35
N TRP A 48 5.07 -4.81 0.50
CA TRP A 48 4.71 -3.39 0.62
C TRP A 48 5.34 -2.64 1.81
N GLY A 49 5.74 -3.34 2.88
CA GLY A 49 6.30 -2.70 4.07
C GLY A 49 7.58 -1.91 3.81
N GLN A 50 8.41 -2.39 2.88
CA GLN A 50 9.68 -1.73 2.54
C GLN A 50 9.46 -0.42 1.79
N GLU A 51 8.45 -0.36 0.94
CA GLU A 51 8.10 0.83 0.17
C GLU A 51 7.64 1.99 1.05
N GLY A 52 7.19 1.71 2.27
CA GLY A 52 6.70 2.69 3.24
C GLY A 52 7.78 3.49 3.97
N ASN A 53 8.99 3.61 3.43
CA ASN A 53 10.09 4.42 3.97
C ASN A 53 10.44 5.55 3.00
N ARG A 54 11.05 6.62 3.51
CA ARG A 54 11.45 7.81 2.72
C ARG A 54 12.34 7.50 1.52
N ASN A 55 13.09 6.39 1.56
CA ASN A 55 13.88 5.88 0.44
C ASN A 55 13.42 4.49 -0.01
N GLY A 56 12.14 4.21 0.16
CA GLY A 56 11.52 2.91 -0.16
C GLY A 56 11.64 2.56 -1.64
N GLY A 57 11.55 3.53 -2.53
CA GLY A 57 11.74 3.33 -3.96
C GLY A 57 13.17 2.92 -4.31
N ASN A 58 14.17 3.62 -3.80
CA ASN A 58 15.59 3.26 -3.97
C ASN A 58 15.92 1.89 -3.35
N SER A 59 15.37 1.60 -2.18
CA SER A 59 15.54 0.28 -1.54
C SER A 59 14.94 -0.85 -2.38
N SER A 60 13.72 -0.66 -2.89
CA SER A 60 13.06 -1.65 -3.77
C SER A 60 13.84 -1.86 -5.06
N LEU A 61 14.37 -0.79 -5.65
CA LEU A 61 15.18 -0.85 -6.86
C LEU A 61 16.50 -1.61 -6.61
N ALA A 62 17.17 -1.33 -5.48
CA ALA A 62 18.40 -2.03 -5.11
C ALA A 62 18.18 -3.53 -4.92
N ILE A 63 17.07 -3.92 -4.28
CA ILE A 63 16.72 -5.34 -4.13
C ILE A 63 16.35 -5.97 -5.47
N LEU A 64 15.61 -5.27 -6.34
CA LEU A 64 15.26 -5.74 -7.67
C LEU A 64 16.51 -5.93 -8.56
N ALA A 65 17.58 -5.16 -8.33
CA ALA A 65 18.84 -5.33 -9.04
C ALA A 65 19.54 -6.67 -8.71
N LEU A 66 19.38 -7.23 -7.52
CA LEU A 66 20.03 -8.48 -7.10
C LEU A 66 19.73 -9.68 -8.01
N PRO A 67 18.46 -10.01 -8.35
CA PRO A 67 18.18 -11.11 -9.28
C PRO A 67 18.68 -10.83 -10.71
N VAL A 68 18.83 -9.55 -11.09
CA VAL A 68 19.39 -9.19 -12.41
C VAL A 68 20.89 -9.49 -12.42
N VAL A 69 21.65 -8.94 -11.48
CA VAL A 69 23.11 -9.14 -11.42
C VAL A 69 23.49 -10.58 -11.06
N GLY A 70 22.65 -11.27 -10.26
CA GLY A 70 22.83 -12.67 -9.87
C GLY A 70 22.39 -13.68 -10.93
N GLY A 71 21.83 -13.24 -12.08
CA GLY A 71 21.36 -14.14 -13.14
C GLY A 71 20.21 -15.07 -12.72
N LYS A 72 19.29 -14.59 -11.87
CA LYS A 72 18.20 -15.41 -11.30
C LYS A 72 16.90 -15.35 -12.09
N PHE A 73 16.81 -14.51 -13.11
CA PHE A 73 15.73 -14.52 -14.10
C PHE A 73 15.95 -15.63 -15.15
N CYS A 74 14.95 -15.88 -15.98
CA CYS A 74 14.94 -16.96 -16.98
C CYS A 74 15.03 -18.38 -16.40
N VAL A 75 14.88 -18.54 -15.10
CA VAL A 75 14.93 -19.82 -14.38
C VAL A 75 13.60 -20.07 -13.70
N ARG A 76 13.00 -21.24 -13.89
CA ARG A 76 11.78 -21.64 -13.20
C ARG A 76 12.00 -21.63 -11.68
N GLY A 77 11.19 -20.87 -10.94
CA GLY A 77 11.32 -20.71 -9.49
C GLY A 77 12.33 -19.65 -9.07
N GLY A 78 12.98 -18.96 -10.00
CA GLY A 78 13.86 -17.82 -9.75
C GLY A 78 13.19 -16.47 -10.04
N GLY A 79 13.90 -15.39 -9.77
CA GLY A 79 13.52 -14.01 -10.10
C GLY A 79 12.92 -13.19 -8.95
N TYR A 80 11.99 -12.29 -9.29
CA TYR A 80 11.39 -11.33 -8.36
C TYR A 80 9.87 -11.30 -8.53
N PRO A 81 9.11 -12.19 -7.89
CA PRO A 81 7.66 -12.21 -8.00
C PRO A 81 7.01 -11.22 -7.03
N MET A 82 6.71 -10.03 -7.51
CA MET A 82 5.94 -9.03 -6.76
C MET A 82 4.46 -9.07 -7.14
N SER A 83 4.17 -9.06 -8.44
CA SER A 83 2.83 -9.11 -9.00
C SER A 83 2.80 -10.01 -10.23
N ASN A 84 1.67 -10.66 -10.47
CA ASN A 84 1.46 -11.49 -11.65
C ASN A 84 0.65 -10.77 -12.76
N THR A 85 0.43 -9.46 -12.63
CA THR A 85 -0.42 -8.67 -13.56
C THR A 85 0.08 -8.74 -14.99
N GLU A 86 1.39 -8.67 -15.19
CA GLU A 86 2.00 -8.65 -16.51
C GLU A 86 1.90 -10.01 -17.25
N ALA A 87 1.74 -11.11 -16.52
CA ALA A 87 1.56 -12.44 -17.09
C ALA A 87 0.28 -12.55 -17.95
N TRP A 88 -0.65 -11.63 -17.77
CA TRP A 88 -1.93 -11.64 -18.48
C TRP A 88 -1.89 -11.02 -19.87
N GLY A 89 -0.92 -10.18 -20.16
CA GLY A 89 -0.84 -9.43 -21.42
C GLY A 89 -2.01 -8.47 -21.63
N ILE A 90 -2.75 -8.14 -20.59
CA ILE A 90 -3.89 -7.22 -20.67
C ILE A 90 -3.36 -5.80 -20.82
N GLN A 91 -3.64 -5.19 -21.95
CA GLN A 91 -3.39 -3.77 -22.15
C GLN A 91 -4.48 -2.96 -21.46
N ARG A 92 -4.09 -2.00 -20.64
CA ARG A 92 -5.02 -1.19 -19.86
C ARG A 92 -5.35 0.15 -20.52
N THR A 93 -5.09 0.31 -21.80
CA THR A 93 -5.35 1.56 -22.54
C THR A 93 -6.83 1.95 -22.55
N TRP A 94 -7.72 0.98 -22.41
CA TRP A 94 -9.16 1.19 -22.32
C TRP A 94 -9.68 1.57 -20.92
N ILE A 95 -8.85 1.44 -19.88
CA ILE A 95 -9.17 1.90 -18.52
C ILE A 95 -8.77 3.36 -18.33
N GLY A 96 -8.00 3.92 -19.27
CA GLY A 96 -7.53 5.29 -19.17
C GLY A 96 -8.68 6.28 -19.28
N ALA A 97 -8.91 7.05 -18.20
CA ALA A 97 -9.67 8.27 -18.34
C ALA A 97 -9.00 9.17 -19.40
N PRO A 98 -9.77 9.93 -20.20
CA PRO A 98 -9.20 10.97 -21.05
C PRO A 98 -8.30 11.86 -20.18
N GLU A 99 -7.24 12.42 -20.79
CA GLU A 99 -6.35 13.33 -20.06
C GLU A 99 -7.18 14.41 -19.38
N ALA A 100 -7.37 14.24 -18.06
CA ALA A 100 -8.16 15.19 -17.31
C ALA A 100 -7.35 16.49 -17.21
N SER A 101 -7.92 17.59 -17.65
CA SER A 101 -7.40 18.96 -17.44
C SER A 101 -7.48 19.37 -15.95
N THR A 102 -7.89 18.46 -15.09
CA THR A 102 -8.14 18.69 -13.66
C THR A 102 -6.87 18.48 -12.83
N ARG A 103 -6.77 19.24 -11.75
CA ARG A 103 -5.71 19.08 -10.76
C ARG A 103 -5.71 17.67 -10.16
N ARG A 104 -4.59 16.97 -10.25
CA ARG A 104 -4.37 15.69 -9.55
C ARG A 104 -3.74 15.95 -8.19
N VAL A 105 -4.24 15.28 -7.17
CA VAL A 105 -3.76 15.36 -5.80
C VAL A 105 -3.28 13.99 -5.36
N ASN A 106 -2.13 13.93 -4.69
CA ASN A 106 -1.69 12.70 -4.07
C ASN A 106 -2.55 12.42 -2.84
N MET A 107 -3.21 11.25 -2.80
CA MET A 107 -4.09 10.86 -1.69
C MET A 107 -3.38 10.80 -0.33
N ASN A 108 -2.07 10.55 -0.31
CA ASN A 108 -1.27 10.54 0.92
C ASN A 108 -1.11 11.94 1.53
N GLN A 109 -1.42 12.99 0.77
CA GLN A 109 -1.43 14.38 1.19
C GLN A 109 -2.85 14.98 1.27
N LEU A 110 -3.86 14.12 1.36
CA LEU A 110 -5.26 14.56 1.42
C LEU A 110 -5.49 15.56 2.55
N GLY A 111 -4.95 15.33 3.76
CA GLY A 111 -5.09 16.24 4.88
C GLY A 111 -4.58 17.65 4.57
N ARG A 112 -3.42 17.75 3.92
CA ARG A 112 -2.85 19.03 3.47
C ARG A 112 -3.77 19.72 2.45
N VAL A 113 -4.27 18.97 1.48
CA VAL A 113 -5.13 19.53 0.43
C VAL A 113 -6.47 19.98 0.99
N LEU A 114 -7.04 19.26 1.93
CA LEU A 114 -8.29 19.66 2.58
C LEU A 114 -8.12 20.92 3.46
N THR A 115 -6.94 21.14 4.05
CA THR A 115 -6.71 22.28 4.97
C THR A 115 -6.03 23.48 4.34
N GLU A 116 -5.23 23.29 3.30
CA GLU A 116 -4.35 24.32 2.72
C GLU A 116 -4.47 24.40 1.19
N GLY A 117 -5.35 23.61 0.57
CA GLY A 117 -5.47 23.56 -0.90
C GLY A 117 -5.95 24.88 -1.49
N ASP A 118 -5.29 25.33 -2.58
CA ASP A 118 -5.68 26.49 -3.35
C ASP A 118 -5.83 26.09 -4.84
N PRO A 119 -7.01 26.23 -5.43
CA PRO A 119 -8.29 26.58 -4.80
C PRO A 119 -8.74 25.51 -3.80
N PRO A 120 -9.53 25.89 -2.77
CA PRO A 120 -9.97 24.96 -1.74
C PRO A 120 -10.90 23.88 -2.30
N VAL A 121 -10.81 22.67 -1.76
CA VAL A 121 -11.78 21.60 -2.05
C VAL A 121 -13.10 21.96 -1.40
N LYS A 122 -14.19 21.96 -2.18
CA LYS A 122 -15.55 22.27 -1.72
C LYS A 122 -16.45 21.04 -1.69
N VAL A 123 -16.14 20.03 -2.51
CA VAL A 123 -16.84 18.75 -2.53
C VAL A 123 -15.81 17.63 -2.46
N LEU A 124 -15.99 16.70 -1.56
CA LEU A 124 -15.19 15.49 -1.43
C LEU A 124 -16.08 14.27 -1.62
N PHE A 125 -15.84 13.50 -2.68
CA PHE A 125 -16.46 12.21 -2.87
C PHE A 125 -15.48 11.12 -2.44
N VAL A 126 -15.79 10.41 -1.35
CA VAL A 126 -14.98 9.31 -0.84
C VAL A 126 -15.57 7.99 -1.30
N TYR A 127 -14.79 7.25 -2.05
CA TYR A 127 -15.16 5.96 -2.62
C TYR A 127 -14.19 4.88 -2.15
N ASN A 128 -14.72 3.84 -1.53
CA ASN A 128 -13.97 2.66 -1.09
C ASN A 128 -12.70 3.01 -0.27
N SER A 129 -12.83 3.96 0.67
CA SER A 129 -11.70 4.45 1.46
C SER A 129 -12.14 4.93 2.85
N ASN A 130 -11.42 4.46 3.87
CA ASN A 130 -11.57 4.99 5.23
C ASN A 130 -10.43 5.98 5.56
N ALA A 131 -10.39 7.13 4.86
CA ALA A 131 -9.33 8.12 4.95
C ALA A 131 -9.12 8.65 6.38
N ALA A 132 -10.19 8.83 7.17
CA ALA A 132 -10.13 9.27 8.56
C ALA A 132 -9.32 8.34 9.48
N ALA A 133 -9.18 7.05 9.10
CA ALA A 133 -8.40 6.06 9.85
C ALA A 133 -7.07 5.72 9.21
N THR A 134 -6.97 5.78 7.87
CA THR A 134 -5.87 5.14 7.12
C THR A 134 -4.91 6.10 6.44
N SER A 135 -5.25 7.38 6.30
CA SER A 135 -4.38 8.36 5.65
C SER A 135 -3.34 8.95 6.62
N PRO A 136 -2.14 9.27 6.14
CA PRO A 136 -1.11 9.93 6.95
C PRO A 136 -1.57 11.28 7.51
N ASP A 137 -0.96 11.72 8.62
CA ASP A 137 -1.34 12.94 9.36
C ASP A 137 -2.84 12.98 9.67
N GLN A 138 -3.30 11.92 10.35
CA GLN A 138 -4.72 11.73 10.67
C GLN A 138 -5.37 12.98 11.29
N ARG A 139 -4.66 13.71 12.16
CA ARG A 139 -5.19 14.93 12.78
C ARG A 139 -5.52 16.01 11.74
N ARG A 140 -4.71 16.13 10.70
CA ARG A 140 -4.96 17.08 9.60
C ARG A 140 -6.12 16.61 8.73
N ILE A 141 -6.24 15.30 8.49
CA ILE A 141 -7.40 14.71 7.78
C ILE A 141 -8.70 15.06 8.54
N LEU A 142 -8.76 14.81 9.85
CA LEU A 142 -9.95 15.08 10.65
C LEU A 142 -10.32 16.56 10.61
N ARG A 143 -9.35 17.47 10.80
CA ARG A 143 -9.60 18.91 10.68
C ARG A 143 -10.12 19.30 9.29
N GLY A 144 -9.64 18.64 8.25
CA GLY A 144 -10.12 18.87 6.88
C GLY A 144 -11.55 18.39 6.67
N LEU A 145 -11.92 17.24 7.23
CA LEU A 145 -13.25 16.67 7.15
C LEU A 145 -14.28 17.43 8.03
N GLU A 146 -13.83 18.10 9.09
CA GLU A 146 -14.67 18.91 10.00
C GLU A 146 -14.98 20.32 9.46
N ARG A 147 -14.49 20.67 8.26
CA ARG A 147 -14.76 21.99 7.67
C ARG A 147 -16.23 22.14 7.30
N GLU A 148 -16.87 23.20 7.78
CA GLU A 148 -18.28 23.54 7.49
C GLU A 148 -18.53 23.85 5.99
N ASP A 149 -17.50 24.28 5.26
CA ASP A 149 -17.57 24.63 3.86
C ASP A 149 -17.19 23.48 2.89
N LEU A 150 -17.01 22.27 3.43
CA LEU A 150 -16.73 21.05 2.68
C LEU A 150 -17.97 20.15 2.66
N PHE A 151 -18.55 19.94 1.48
CA PHE A 151 -19.60 18.95 1.28
C PHE A 151 -18.99 17.56 1.03
N THR A 152 -19.28 16.60 1.88
CA THR A 152 -18.68 15.25 1.84
C THR A 152 -19.71 14.19 1.51
N VAL A 153 -19.45 13.44 0.44
CA VAL A 153 -20.20 12.24 0.07
C VAL A 153 -19.32 11.01 0.33
N VAL A 154 -19.85 10.02 1.03
CA VAL A 154 -19.15 8.74 1.25
C VAL A 154 -19.97 7.60 0.67
N PHE A 155 -19.33 6.83 -0.22
CA PHE A 155 -19.85 5.63 -0.84
C PHE A 155 -19.03 4.43 -0.35
N ASP A 156 -19.57 3.68 0.61
CA ASP A 156 -18.88 2.56 1.24
C ASP A 156 -19.87 1.49 1.72
N GLN A 157 -19.37 0.31 2.05
CA GLN A 157 -20.15 -0.86 2.46
C GLN A 157 -20.59 -0.81 3.92
N VAL A 158 -19.88 -0.07 4.76
CA VAL A 158 -20.10 0.02 6.21
C VAL A 158 -19.88 1.45 6.72
N MET A 159 -20.37 1.73 7.91
CA MET A 159 -20.15 3.01 8.60
C MET A 159 -18.70 3.12 9.07
N THR A 160 -17.82 3.54 8.15
CA THR A 160 -16.40 3.78 8.42
C THR A 160 -16.20 5.04 9.29
N ASP A 161 -14.99 5.22 9.85
CA ASP A 161 -14.66 6.49 10.53
C ASP A 161 -14.86 7.72 9.64
N THR A 162 -14.62 7.56 8.33
CA THR A 162 -14.83 8.62 7.33
C THR A 162 -16.33 8.89 7.11
N ALA A 163 -17.15 7.86 7.12
CA ALA A 163 -18.60 7.97 6.92
C ALA A 163 -19.27 8.84 8.00
N HIS A 164 -18.70 8.94 9.19
CA HIS A 164 -19.21 9.82 10.25
C HIS A 164 -19.06 11.33 9.95
N TYR A 165 -18.32 11.70 8.91
CA TYR A 165 -18.13 13.09 8.45
C TYR A 165 -18.93 13.40 7.17
N ALA A 166 -19.75 12.46 6.70
CA ALA A 166 -20.47 12.61 5.45
C ALA A 166 -21.74 13.43 5.61
N ASP A 167 -22.01 14.32 4.66
CA ASP A 167 -23.30 14.99 4.46
C ASP A 167 -24.27 14.05 3.73
N VAL A 168 -23.74 13.17 2.85
CA VAL A 168 -24.50 12.15 2.12
C VAL A 168 -23.80 10.81 2.22
N LEU A 169 -24.54 9.78 2.59
CA LEU A 169 -24.09 8.39 2.62
C LEU A 169 -24.76 7.61 1.48
N LEU A 170 -23.96 6.94 0.69
CA LEU A 170 -24.41 6.03 -0.35
C LEU A 170 -23.97 4.61 0.03
N PRO A 171 -24.89 3.68 0.30
CA PRO A 171 -24.54 2.31 0.65
C PRO A 171 -24.08 1.54 -0.60
N ALA A 172 -22.91 0.88 -0.51
CA ALA A 172 -22.34 0.07 -1.56
C ALA A 172 -22.61 -1.42 -1.33
N THR A 173 -22.78 -2.16 -2.43
CA THR A 173 -22.81 -3.64 -2.37
C THR A 173 -21.48 -4.21 -1.88
N THR A 174 -21.56 -5.32 -1.15
CA THR A 174 -20.41 -6.12 -0.73
C THR A 174 -20.00 -7.10 -1.84
N PHE A 175 -18.85 -7.76 -1.67
CA PHE A 175 -18.40 -8.82 -2.58
C PHE A 175 -19.34 -10.04 -2.66
N LEU A 176 -20.29 -10.17 -1.73
CA LEU A 176 -21.34 -11.22 -1.75
C LEU A 176 -22.53 -10.83 -2.62
N GLU A 177 -22.71 -9.56 -2.90
CA GLU A 177 -23.89 -8.96 -3.54
C GLU A 177 -23.61 -8.50 -4.99
N GLY A 178 -22.37 -8.50 -5.43
CA GLY A 178 -21.97 -7.97 -6.73
C GLY A 178 -21.12 -8.94 -7.56
N TYR A 179 -20.89 -8.55 -8.80
CA TYR A 179 -19.96 -9.22 -9.70
C TYR A 179 -18.55 -8.66 -9.53
N ASP A 180 -17.53 -9.53 -9.70
CA ASP A 180 -16.12 -9.11 -9.71
C ASP A 180 -15.26 -10.09 -10.50
N ILE A 181 -14.05 -9.68 -10.86
CA ILE A 181 -13.04 -10.53 -11.49
C ILE A 181 -11.79 -10.56 -10.59
N PRO A 182 -11.86 -11.28 -9.47
CA PRO A 182 -10.75 -11.33 -8.53
C PRO A 182 -9.54 -12.05 -9.12
N ARG A 183 -8.40 -11.56 -8.71
CA ARG A 183 -7.08 -12.06 -9.05
C ARG A 183 -6.39 -12.56 -7.78
N ALA A 184 -5.95 -13.82 -7.77
CA ALA A 184 -5.26 -14.38 -6.62
C ALA A 184 -3.76 -14.05 -6.60
N TYR A 185 -3.18 -14.00 -5.40
CA TYR A 185 -1.73 -13.86 -5.22
C TYR A 185 -0.96 -15.17 -5.41
N GLY A 186 -1.60 -16.31 -5.22
CA GLY A 186 -1.00 -17.64 -5.35
C GLY A 186 -1.14 -18.19 -6.76
N PRO A 187 -2.19 -18.95 -7.07
CA PRO A 187 -2.43 -19.46 -8.40
C PRO A 187 -2.63 -18.29 -9.38
N ILE A 188 -1.97 -18.35 -10.54
CA ILE A 188 -2.20 -17.36 -11.59
C ILE A 188 -3.49 -17.74 -12.31
N GLY A 189 -4.58 -17.09 -11.96
CA GLY A 189 -5.90 -17.30 -12.53
C GLY A 189 -6.81 -16.10 -12.29
N LEU A 190 -7.65 -15.78 -13.25
CA LEU A 190 -8.80 -14.89 -13.11
C LEU A 190 -10.06 -15.74 -12.94
N ARG A 191 -10.97 -15.30 -12.12
CA ARG A 191 -12.25 -15.96 -11.90
C ARG A 191 -13.37 -14.95 -11.92
N LEU A 192 -14.53 -15.35 -12.41
CA LEU A 192 -15.74 -14.57 -12.28
C LEU A 192 -16.36 -14.86 -10.91
N ALA A 193 -16.40 -13.87 -10.04
CA ALA A 193 -17.26 -13.87 -8.87
C ALA A 193 -18.66 -13.42 -9.29
N ARG A 194 -19.67 -14.09 -8.74
CA ARG A 194 -21.08 -13.76 -8.96
C ARG A 194 -21.74 -13.48 -7.62
N PRO A 195 -22.78 -12.67 -7.57
CA PRO A 195 -23.52 -12.45 -6.34
C PRO A 195 -24.07 -13.78 -5.82
N VAL A 196 -23.97 -14.00 -4.53
CA VAL A 196 -24.51 -15.17 -3.82
C VAL A 196 -25.73 -14.80 -2.98
N ILE A 197 -25.96 -13.53 -2.75
CA ILE A 197 -27.15 -12.94 -2.14
C ILE A 197 -27.57 -11.71 -2.95
N GLU A 198 -28.83 -11.31 -2.82
CA GLU A 198 -29.32 -10.04 -3.34
C GLU A 198 -28.77 -8.86 -2.52
N ALA A 199 -28.68 -7.70 -3.15
CA ALA A 199 -28.25 -6.46 -2.47
C ALA A 199 -29.19 -6.15 -1.29
N LEU A 200 -28.61 -5.82 -0.14
CA LEU A 200 -29.35 -5.53 1.08
C LEU A 200 -29.77 -4.05 1.15
N GLY A 201 -31.05 -3.82 1.45
CA GLY A 201 -31.58 -2.48 1.66
C GLY A 201 -31.46 -1.59 0.42
N GLU A 202 -30.77 -0.47 0.56
CA GLU A 202 -30.54 0.50 -0.52
C GLU A 202 -29.14 0.38 -1.14
N ALA A 203 -28.40 -0.70 -0.84
CA ALA A 203 -27.06 -0.89 -1.39
C ALA A 203 -27.09 -1.05 -2.90
N ARG A 204 -26.20 -0.35 -3.59
CA ARG A 204 -26.09 -0.34 -5.04
C ARG A 204 -24.67 -0.65 -5.50
N SER A 205 -24.55 -1.21 -6.68
CA SER A 205 -23.24 -1.51 -7.28
C SER A 205 -22.50 -0.23 -7.67
N ASN A 206 -21.19 -0.33 -7.83
CA ASN A 206 -20.35 0.77 -8.31
C ASN A 206 -20.82 1.23 -9.70
N ALA A 207 -21.10 0.29 -10.59
CA ALA A 207 -21.57 0.54 -11.94
C ALA A 207 -22.87 1.36 -11.96
N ASP A 208 -23.84 0.99 -11.11
CA ASP A 208 -25.12 1.69 -11.04
C ASP A 208 -24.96 3.11 -10.51
N VAL A 209 -24.21 3.29 -9.41
CA VAL A 209 -24.02 4.61 -8.79
C VAL A 209 -23.24 5.55 -9.71
N PHE A 210 -22.10 5.11 -10.24
CA PHE A 210 -21.30 5.96 -11.13
C PHE A 210 -21.94 6.16 -12.51
N GLY A 211 -22.67 5.16 -13.01
CA GLY A 211 -23.46 5.29 -14.24
C GLY A 211 -24.55 6.34 -14.10
N GLU A 212 -25.30 6.34 -13.00
CA GLU A 212 -26.32 7.36 -12.73
C GLU A 212 -25.71 8.75 -12.49
N LEU A 213 -24.62 8.85 -11.73
CA LEU A 213 -23.89 10.12 -11.57
C LEU A 213 -23.39 10.68 -12.90
N SER A 214 -22.87 9.82 -13.77
CA SER A 214 -22.43 10.23 -15.11
C SER A 214 -23.59 10.76 -15.96
N CYS A 215 -24.75 10.12 -15.85
CA CYS A 215 -25.98 10.59 -16.52
C CYS A 215 -26.42 11.97 -16.00
N LEU A 216 -26.51 12.14 -14.67
CA LEU A 216 -26.93 13.39 -14.04
C LEU A 216 -25.98 14.55 -14.33
N LEU A 217 -24.68 14.26 -14.48
CA LEU A 217 -23.65 15.25 -14.83
C LEU A 217 -23.55 15.52 -16.33
N GLY A 218 -24.36 14.85 -17.17
CA GLY A 218 -24.30 14.99 -18.62
C GLY A 218 -22.99 14.45 -19.24
N LEU A 219 -22.31 13.53 -18.56
CA LEU A 219 -21.06 12.92 -19.02
C LEU A 219 -21.26 11.59 -19.74
N LYS A 220 -22.44 10.95 -19.56
CA LYS A 220 -22.77 9.67 -20.16
C LYS A 220 -22.87 9.76 -21.67
N GLN A 221 -22.26 8.79 -22.38
CA GLN A 221 -22.37 8.58 -23.82
C GLN A 221 -23.35 7.44 -24.12
N ASP A 222 -23.93 7.44 -25.31
CA ASP A 222 -24.89 6.39 -25.75
C ASP A 222 -24.27 4.99 -25.78
N THR A 223 -22.93 4.92 -25.87
CA THR A 223 -22.16 3.67 -25.90
C THR A 223 -21.75 3.16 -24.53
N ASP A 224 -21.99 3.94 -23.47
CA ASP A 224 -21.58 3.53 -22.13
C ASP A 224 -22.51 2.43 -21.59
N PRO A 225 -21.96 1.40 -20.93
CA PRO A 225 -22.75 0.32 -20.38
C PRO A 225 -23.76 0.81 -19.34
N VAL A 226 -24.86 0.07 -19.22
CA VAL A 226 -25.92 0.34 -18.24
C VAL A 226 -25.96 -0.77 -17.21
N GLY A 227 -25.49 -0.44 -16.00
CA GLY A 227 -25.47 -1.37 -14.88
C GLY A 227 -24.32 -2.38 -14.92
N GLU A 228 -24.23 -3.14 -13.86
CA GLU A 228 -23.07 -3.97 -13.54
C GLU A 228 -22.80 -5.10 -14.56
N ILE A 229 -23.88 -5.72 -15.08
CA ILE A 229 -23.74 -6.83 -16.03
C ILE A 229 -23.21 -6.35 -17.38
N GLU A 230 -23.74 -5.23 -17.90
CA GLU A 230 -23.29 -4.68 -19.18
C GLU A 230 -21.85 -4.16 -19.06
N GLU A 231 -21.49 -3.50 -17.95
CA GLU A 231 -20.12 -3.10 -17.69
C GLU A 231 -19.15 -4.29 -17.68
N MET A 232 -19.54 -5.39 -17.05
CA MET A 232 -18.73 -6.59 -17.03
C MET A 232 -18.58 -7.24 -18.41
N LEU A 233 -19.65 -7.29 -19.20
CA LEU A 233 -19.60 -7.78 -20.60
C LEU A 233 -18.71 -6.88 -21.47
N ASP A 234 -18.78 -5.57 -21.28
CA ASP A 234 -17.91 -4.61 -21.93
C ASP A 234 -16.44 -4.84 -21.59
N VAL A 235 -16.13 -5.04 -20.31
CA VAL A 235 -14.78 -5.41 -19.84
C VAL A 235 -14.28 -6.69 -20.51
N PHE A 236 -15.11 -7.73 -20.59
CA PHE A 236 -14.73 -8.99 -21.28
C PHE A 236 -14.42 -8.76 -22.75
N SER A 237 -15.19 -7.91 -23.42
CA SER A 237 -15.00 -7.58 -24.84
C SER A 237 -13.65 -6.87 -25.11
N LYS A 238 -13.15 -6.14 -24.12
CA LYS A 238 -11.89 -5.37 -24.18
C LYS A 238 -10.65 -6.18 -23.74
N MET A 239 -10.86 -7.35 -23.15
CA MET A 239 -9.77 -8.28 -22.83
C MET A 239 -9.29 -9.04 -24.09
N PRO A 240 -8.08 -9.61 -24.06
CA PRO A 240 -7.69 -10.57 -25.08
C PRO A 240 -8.76 -11.66 -25.22
N PRO A 241 -9.19 -12.04 -26.46
CA PRO A 241 -10.30 -12.97 -26.66
C PRO A 241 -10.20 -14.28 -25.88
N SER A 242 -8.99 -14.86 -25.82
CA SER A 242 -8.71 -16.08 -25.06
C SER A 242 -8.94 -15.95 -23.54
N ILE A 243 -8.97 -14.73 -23.01
CA ILE A 243 -9.23 -14.45 -21.60
C ILE A 243 -10.70 -14.05 -21.42
N GLY A 244 -11.17 -13.05 -22.17
CA GLY A 244 -12.54 -12.53 -22.03
C GLY A 244 -13.61 -13.58 -22.32
N GLU A 245 -13.47 -14.34 -23.40
CA GLU A 245 -14.37 -15.44 -23.75
C GLU A 245 -14.32 -16.57 -22.72
N ALA A 246 -13.11 -16.94 -22.25
CA ALA A 246 -12.98 -18.01 -21.25
C ALA A 246 -13.64 -17.63 -19.92
N ILE A 247 -13.53 -16.39 -19.48
CA ILE A 247 -14.20 -15.92 -18.25
C ILE A 247 -15.72 -15.89 -18.46
N ARG A 248 -16.20 -15.37 -19.58
CA ARG A 248 -17.62 -15.31 -19.89
C ARG A 248 -18.26 -16.71 -19.95
N ASP A 249 -17.63 -17.65 -20.66
CA ASP A 249 -18.22 -18.95 -20.98
C ASP A 249 -17.96 -19.99 -19.90
N HIS A 250 -16.82 -19.91 -19.19
CA HIS A 250 -16.40 -20.90 -18.20
C HIS A 250 -16.21 -20.34 -16.78
N GLY A 251 -16.38 -19.04 -16.60
CA GLY A 251 -16.20 -18.37 -15.30
C GLY A 251 -14.76 -18.32 -14.82
N ALA A 252 -13.78 -18.69 -15.66
CA ALA A 252 -12.36 -18.67 -15.28
C ALA A 252 -11.46 -18.58 -16.51
N ALA A 253 -10.30 -17.92 -16.35
CA ALA A 253 -9.23 -17.91 -17.35
C ALA A 253 -7.88 -18.10 -16.68
N ILE A 254 -6.93 -18.64 -17.45
CA ILE A 254 -5.50 -18.69 -17.15
C ILE A 254 -4.75 -17.82 -18.14
N PRO A 255 -3.57 -17.27 -17.78
CA PRO A 255 -2.81 -16.46 -18.74
C PRO A 255 -2.30 -17.27 -19.93
N PRO A 256 -1.96 -16.60 -21.05
CA PRO A 256 -1.50 -17.27 -22.28
C PRO A 256 -0.32 -18.23 -22.09
N HIS A 257 0.50 -17.99 -21.09
CA HIS A 257 1.68 -18.81 -20.75
C HIS A 257 1.36 -19.93 -19.74
N GLY A 258 0.09 -20.19 -19.47
CA GLY A 258 -0.33 -21.11 -18.42
C GLY A 258 -0.18 -20.54 -17.01
N GLY A 259 -0.48 -21.36 -16.00
CA GLY A 259 -0.45 -20.93 -14.59
C GLY A 259 0.93 -20.80 -13.96
N ARG A 260 2.02 -20.99 -14.73
CA ARG A 260 3.40 -21.02 -14.20
C ARG A 260 4.40 -20.35 -15.16
N PRO A 261 4.22 -19.07 -15.49
CA PRO A 261 5.12 -18.35 -16.38
C PRO A 261 6.52 -18.24 -15.76
N VAL A 262 7.54 -18.24 -16.60
CA VAL A 262 8.93 -17.98 -16.23
C VAL A 262 9.25 -16.53 -16.58
N GLN A 263 9.66 -15.74 -15.59
CA GLN A 263 10.01 -14.34 -15.80
C GLN A 263 11.17 -14.21 -16.81
N PHE A 264 11.02 -13.29 -17.76
CA PHE A 264 11.93 -12.96 -18.86
C PHE A 264 12.08 -14.06 -19.93
N VAL A 265 11.36 -15.17 -19.80
CA VAL A 265 11.12 -16.12 -20.89
C VAL A 265 9.73 -15.88 -21.49
N ASP A 266 8.71 -16.07 -20.67
CA ASP A 266 7.30 -15.93 -21.07
C ASP A 266 6.80 -14.48 -20.93
N VAL A 267 7.25 -13.78 -19.86
CA VAL A 267 6.89 -12.39 -19.55
C VAL A 267 8.16 -11.56 -19.52
N LYS A 268 8.30 -10.65 -20.47
CA LYS A 268 9.50 -9.81 -20.62
C LYS A 268 9.29 -8.41 -20.02
N PRO A 269 10.39 -7.70 -19.65
CA PRO A 269 10.32 -6.29 -19.26
C PRO A 269 9.65 -5.45 -20.37
N ARG A 270 8.88 -4.43 -19.95
CA ARG A 270 8.24 -3.48 -20.88
C ARG A 270 9.19 -2.36 -21.33
N THR A 271 10.44 -2.67 -21.50
CA THR A 271 11.44 -1.80 -22.12
C THR A 271 11.44 -1.99 -23.63
N ILE A 272 11.97 -1.03 -24.39
CA ILE A 272 11.95 -1.04 -25.86
C ILE A 272 12.57 -2.31 -26.42
N ASP A 273 13.65 -2.80 -25.82
CA ASP A 273 14.40 -3.98 -26.27
C ASP A 273 14.17 -5.23 -25.40
N GLY A 274 13.23 -5.16 -24.44
CA GLY A 274 12.93 -6.27 -23.53
C GLY A 274 14.04 -6.61 -22.53
N LYS A 275 15.00 -5.70 -22.31
CA LYS A 275 16.09 -5.86 -21.33
C LYS A 275 15.89 -4.95 -20.13
N VAL A 276 16.47 -5.34 -19.00
CA VAL A 276 16.45 -4.52 -17.79
C VAL A 276 17.46 -3.38 -17.93
N ASP A 277 17.00 -2.17 -17.63
CA ASP A 277 17.87 -1.03 -17.38
C ASP A 277 18.07 -0.87 -15.86
N LEU A 278 19.30 -1.08 -15.41
CA LEU A 278 19.66 -0.99 -13.99
C LEU A 278 19.84 0.46 -13.51
N PHE A 279 19.89 1.41 -14.43
CA PHE A 279 20.06 2.82 -14.09
C PHE A 279 19.27 3.74 -15.05
N PRO A 280 17.92 3.65 -15.06
CA PRO A 280 17.11 4.43 -15.99
C PRO A 280 17.19 5.92 -15.64
N GLU A 281 17.57 6.75 -16.60
CA GLU A 281 17.80 8.19 -16.41
C GLU A 281 16.53 8.96 -15.99
N THR A 282 15.37 8.50 -16.40
CA THR A 282 14.10 9.11 -15.99
C THR A 282 13.90 8.99 -14.48
N LEU A 283 14.10 7.80 -13.93
CA LEU A 283 13.98 7.56 -12.49
C LEU A 283 15.13 8.24 -11.70
N ASP A 284 16.33 8.30 -12.27
CA ASP A 284 17.47 8.99 -11.63
C ASP A 284 17.18 10.48 -11.45
N ARG A 285 16.51 11.12 -12.41
CA ARG A 285 16.07 12.51 -12.32
C ARG A 285 14.90 12.74 -11.36
N GLU A 286 14.02 11.75 -11.22
CA GLU A 286 12.90 11.81 -10.27
C GLU A 286 13.35 11.60 -8.82
N ALA A 287 14.40 10.80 -8.60
CA ALA A 287 14.93 10.53 -7.27
C ALA A 287 15.63 11.76 -6.69
N PRO A 288 15.20 12.29 -5.53
CA PRO A 288 15.74 13.55 -4.97
C PRO A 288 17.24 13.54 -4.69
N ALA A 289 17.85 12.37 -4.50
CA ALA A 289 19.28 12.18 -4.27
C ALA A 289 19.93 11.27 -5.32
N GLY A 290 19.22 11.01 -6.44
CA GLY A 290 19.61 10.04 -7.47
C GLY A 290 19.31 8.59 -7.07
N LEU A 291 19.47 7.70 -8.04
CA LEU A 291 19.24 6.26 -7.83
C LEU A 291 20.29 5.61 -6.93
N TYR A 292 19.86 4.57 -6.22
CA TYR A 292 20.67 3.80 -5.26
C TYR A 292 21.27 4.63 -4.14
N SER A 293 20.61 5.74 -3.80
CA SER A 293 21.01 6.61 -2.70
C SER A 293 20.46 6.08 -1.37
N TYR A 294 21.30 6.10 -0.34
CA TYR A 294 20.90 5.77 1.02
C TYR A 294 20.48 7.04 1.77
N ARG A 295 19.46 6.92 2.60
CA ARG A 295 19.06 7.93 3.56
C ARG A 295 19.09 7.34 4.98
N PRO A 296 19.75 8.00 5.93
CA PRO A 296 19.86 7.51 7.29
C PRO A 296 18.49 7.48 8.01
N ASP A 297 18.45 6.74 9.10
CA ASP A 297 17.29 6.67 9.99
C ASP A 297 16.88 8.10 10.44
N PRO A 298 15.61 8.47 10.37
CA PRO A 298 15.11 9.78 10.78
C PRO A 298 14.94 9.93 12.30
N ALA A 299 15.37 8.97 13.12
CA ALA A 299 15.28 9.04 14.56
C ALA A 299 15.99 10.28 15.11
N THR A 300 15.42 10.84 16.18
CA THR A 300 15.98 11.96 16.93
C THR A 300 16.13 11.54 18.39
N ILE A 301 16.83 12.35 19.19
CA ILE A 301 16.95 12.14 20.64
C ILE A 301 15.56 12.18 21.29
N GLU A 302 14.67 13.05 20.81
CA GLU A 302 13.32 13.21 21.34
C GLU A 302 12.41 12.03 20.92
N PHE A 303 12.52 11.56 19.68
CA PHE A 303 11.73 10.47 19.11
C PHE A 303 12.63 9.34 18.61
N PRO A 304 13.21 8.53 19.51
CA PRO A 304 14.22 7.54 19.14
C PRO A 304 13.65 6.21 18.64
N LEU A 305 12.37 5.92 18.89
CA LEU A 305 11.78 4.62 18.56
C LEU A 305 11.16 4.61 17.17
N ALA A 306 11.50 3.61 16.37
CA ALA A 306 10.84 3.34 15.11
C ALA A 306 9.44 2.74 15.35
N LEU A 307 8.39 3.36 14.80
CA LEU A 307 7.05 2.79 14.82
C LEU A 307 6.80 2.00 13.54
N ILE A 308 6.55 0.71 13.65
CA ILE A 308 6.13 -0.14 12.54
C ILE A 308 4.66 -0.52 12.67
N SER A 309 3.97 -0.61 11.54
CA SER A 309 2.53 -0.91 11.47
C SER A 309 2.28 -2.15 10.62
N PRO A 310 2.52 -3.36 11.16
CA PRO A 310 2.32 -4.60 10.41
C PRO A 310 0.84 -4.88 10.16
N ALA A 311 0.56 -5.68 9.12
CA ALA A 311 -0.75 -6.27 8.95
C ALA A 311 -1.06 -7.23 10.09
N SER A 312 -2.33 -7.34 10.45
CA SER A 312 -2.83 -8.36 11.38
C SER A 312 -3.53 -9.49 10.61
N ASP A 313 -3.83 -10.57 11.29
CA ASP A 313 -4.66 -11.68 10.80
C ASP A 313 -6.17 -11.35 10.87
N ARG A 314 -6.53 -10.18 11.41
CA ARG A 314 -7.91 -9.77 11.70
C ARG A 314 -8.49 -8.82 10.66
N THR A 315 -7.65 -8.11 9.91
CA THR A 315 -8.09 -7.07 8.99
C THR A 315 -7.29 -7.11 7.69
N ILE A 316 -7.95 -6.73 6.59
CA ILE A 316 -7.29 -6.44 5.32
C ILE A 316 -7.20 -4.92 5.21
N SER A 317 -6.04 -4.35 5.58
CA SER A 317 -5.92 -2.91 5.83
C SER A 317 -6.96 -2.46 6.87
N SER A 318 -7.92 -1.59 6.54
CA SER A 318 -9.01 -1.17 7.44
C SER A 318 -10.32 -1.94 7.23
N THR A 319 -10.39 -2.84 6.25
CA THR A 319 -11.55 -3.69 5.99
C THR A 319 -11.67 -4.76 7.07
N LEU A 320 -12.88 -5.09 7.50
CA LEU A 320 -13.22 -6.00 8.59
C LEU A 320 -12.87 -5.46 10.00
N ALA A 321 -12.44 -4.21 10.11
CA ALA A 321 -12.16 -3.61 11.41
C ALA A 321 -13.44 -3.16 12.15
N GLU A 322 -14.60 -3.22 11.48
CA GLU A 322 -15.92 -3.12 12.09
C GLU A 322 -16.27 -4.33 12.95
N LEU A 323 -15.64 -5.48 12.71
CA LEU A 323 -15.87 -6.71 13.48
C LEU A 323 -15.20 -6.65 14.86
N PRO A 324 -15.72 -7.41 15.85
CA PRO A 324 -15.09 -7.51 17.15
C PRO A 324 -13.65 -8.01 17.06
N ARG A 325 -12.75 -7.41 17.82
CA ARG A 325 -11.35 -7.78 17.88
C ARG A 325 -10.81 -7.72 19.31
N PRO A 326 -9.71 -8.45 19.62
CA PRO A 326 -9.01 -8.28 20.88
C PRO A 326 -8.52 -6.85 21.07
N GLU A 327 -8.29 -6.51 22.33
CA GLU A 327 -7.67 -5.24 22.70
C GLU A 327 -6.38 -4.99 21.91
N VAL A 328 -6.22 -3.77 21.43
CA VAL A 328 -5.02 -3.33 20.71
C VAL A 328 -3.97 -2.91 21.71
N ARG A 329 -2.78 -3.48 21.60
CA ARG A 329 -1.64 -3.19 22.47
C ARG A 329 -0.43 -2.76 21.66
N LEU A 330 0.32 -1.81 22.20
CA LEU A 330 1.64 -1.45 21.69
C LEU A 330 2.64 -2.53 22.08
N LEU A 331 3.30 -3.16 21.13
CA LEU A 331 4.38 -4.09 21.40
C LEU A 331 5.70 -3.33 21.55
N MET A 332 6.45 -3.61 22.63
CA MET A 332 7.73 -2.99 22.94
C MET A 332 8.71 -4.03 23.53
N HIS A 333 9.99 -3.89 23.20
CA HIS A 333 11.04 -4.74 23.76
C HIS A 333 11.24 -4.49 25.28
N PRO A 334 11.57 -5.52 26.10
CA PRO A 334 11.77 -5.36 27.54
C PRO A 334 12.80 -4.29 27.91
N SER A 335 13.91 -4.17 27.18
CA SER A 335 14.93 -3.15 27.45
C SER A 335 14.40 -1.72 27.25
N ASP A 336 13.56 -1.51 26.21
CA ASP A 336 12.97 -0.20 25.91
C ASP A 336 11.91 0.19 26.95
N ALA A 337 11.14 -0.80 27.42
CA ALA A 337 10.15 -0.63 28.47
C ALA A 337 10.83 -0.30 29.82
N ALA A 338 11.87 -1.05 30.19
CA ALA A 338 12.63 -0.80 31.42
C ALA A 338 13.30 0.60 31.42
N ALA A 339 13.89 1.02 30.30
CA ALA A 339 14.48 2.36 30.16
C ALA A 339 13.47 3.52 30.34
N ARG A 340 12.17 3.22 30.25
CA ARG A 340 11.05 4.17 30.40
C ARG A 340 10.22 3.93 31.66
N HIS A 341 10.65 2.99 32.52
CA HIS A 341 9.92 2.57 33.72
C HIS A 341 8.47 2.13 33.40
N LEU A 342 8.28 1.42 32.30
CA LEU A 342 6.99 0.90 31.87
C LEU A 342 6.90 -0.60 32.12
N GLU A 343 5.73 -1.05 32.57
CA GLU A 343 5.42 -2.46 32.83
C GLU A 343 4.42 -3.01 31.82
N ASP A 344 4.40 -4.33 31.66
CA ASP A 344 3.42 -5.00 30.81
C ASP A 344 1.99 -4.70 31.28
N GLY A 345 1.10 -4.40 30.34
CA GLY A 345 -0.28 -4.00 30.61
C GLY A 345 -0.47 -2.51 30.99
N ALA A 346 0.59 -1.74 31.19
CA ALA A 346 0.47 -0.31 31.53
C ALA A 346 -0.25 0.47 30.42
N ALA A 347 -1.10 1.44 30.81
CA ALA A 347 -1.64 2.41 29.88
C ALA A 347 -0.55 3.38 29.42
N VAL A 348 -0.33 3.48 28.11
CA VAL A 348 0.73 4.29 27.52
C VAL A 348 0.20 5.25 26.47
N ARG A 349 0.92 6.37 26.32
CA ARG A 349 0.82 7.23 25.15
C ARG A 349 2.07 7.04 24.25
N ILE A 350 1.81 6.86 22.98
CA ILE A 350 2.81 6.85 21.91
C ILE A 350 2.66 8.20 21.20
N PHE A 351 3.73 8.97 21.07
CA PHE A 351 3.61 10.33 20.52
C PHE A 351 4.84 10.78 19.74
N ASN A 352 4.61 11.78 18.92
CA ASN A 352 5.62 12.59 18.25
C ASN A 352 5.07 14.01 18.00
N ALA A 353 5.77 14.82 17.21
CA ALA A 353 5.37 16.19 16.91
C ALA A 353 4.00 16.30 16.18
N LEU A 354 3.52 15.24 15.53
CA LEU A 354 2.25 15.22 14.80
C LEU A 354 1.05 14.95 15.72
N GLY A 355 1.23 14.09 16.73
CA GLY A 355 0.12 13.68 17.58
C GLY A 355 0.46 12.60 18.58
N GLU A 356 -0.57 11.96 19.11
CA GLU A 356 -0.45 10.85 20.04
C GLU A 356 -1.52 9.79 19.84
N VAL A 357 -1.17 8.54 20.21
CA VAL A 357 -2.09 7.40 20.31
C VAL A 357 -2.03 6.85 21.72
N ARG A 358 -3.17 6.45 22.31
CA ARG A 358 -3.23 5.85 23.65
C ARG A 358 -3.78 4.43 23.57
N CYS A 359 -3.04 3.51 24.15
CA CYS A 359 -3.42 2.09 24.27
C CYS A 359 -2.67 1.43 25.43
N ASN A 360 -2.90 0.14 25.67
CA ASN A 360 -2.13 -0.61 26.65
C ASN A 360 -0.83 -1.16 26.04
N LEU A 361 0.18 -1.35 26.90
CA LEU A 361 1.49 -1.88 26.52
C LEU A 361 1.47 -3.42 26.54
N GLN A 362 2.21 -4.01 25.63
CA GLN A 362 2.62 -5.40 25.65
C GLN A 362 4.14 -5.48 25.56
N VAL A 363 4.76 -6.02 26.61
CA VAL A 363 6.21 -6.19 26.67
C VAL A 363 6.59 -7.58 26.16
N GLY A 364 7.50 -7.66 25.17
CA GLY A 364 7.91 -8.95 24.61
C GLY A 364 9.21 -8.88 23.83
N SER A 365 10.00 -9.96 23.88
CA SER A 365 11.32 -10.06 23.25
C SER A 365 11.30 -10.40 21.75
N TRP A 366 10.12 -10.56 21.15
CA TRP A 366 9.97 -10.86 19.72
C TRP A 366 9.95 -9.61 18.81
N ILE A 367 10.19 -8.43 19.40
CA ILE A 367 10.47 -7.21 18.67
C ILE A 367 11.90 -6.74 18.99
N ARG A 368 12.55 -6.11 18.03
CA ARG A 368 13.90 -5.59 18.19
C ARG A 368 13.91 -4.37 19.12
N PRO A 369 14.92 -4.20 19.99
CA PRO A 369 15.15 -2.95 20.69
C PRO A 369 15.18 -1.73 19.74
N GLY A 370 14.67 -0.60 20.21
CA GLY A 370 14.54 0.61 19.39
C GLY A 370 13.34 0.63 18.43
N THR A 371 12.51 -0.43 18.44
CA THR A 371 11.34 -0.55 17.59
C THR A 371 10.10 -0.82 18.42
N VAL A 372 8.99 -0.17 18.08
CA VAL A 372 7.66 -0.45 18.63
C VAL A 372 6.69 -0.80 17.53
N SER A 373 5.68 -1.60 17.85
CA SER A 373 4.73 -2.09 16.85
C SER A 373 3.28 -1.86 17.28
N LEU A 374 2.50 -1.25 16.39
CA LEU A 374 1.06 -1.11 16.55
C LEU A 374 0.39 -1.49 15.20
N PRO A 375 -0.62 -2.38 15.18
CA PRO A 375 -1.17 -2.88 13.93
C PRO A 375 -1.70 -1.77 13.03
N LYS A 376 -1.56 -1.94 11.70
CA LYS A 376 -2.28 -1.09 10.73
C LYS A 376 -3.76 -1.47 10.66
N GLY A 377 -4.56 -0.61 10.03
CA GLY A 377 -5.98 -0.86 9.79
C GLY A 377 -6.87 -0.70 11.03
N LEU A 378 -6.36 -0.03 12.06
CA LEU A 378 -7.16 0.33 13.21
C LEU A 378 -8.21 1.38 12.81
N TRP A 379 -9.40 1.26 13.39
CA TRP A 379 -10.38 2.33 13.43
C TRP A 379 -10.25 3.12 14.72
N ARG A 380 -10.77 4.32 14.75
CA ARG A 380 -10.66 5.24 15.90
C ARG A 380 -11.16 4.63 17.21
N ARG A 381 -12.18 3.79 17.17
CA ARG A 381 -12.74 3.08 18.33
C ARG A 381 -11.81 2.04 18.96
N HIS A 382 -10.71 1.68 18.32
CA HIS A 382 -9.79 0.64 18.81
C HIS A 382 -8.69 1.17 19.73
N THR A 383 -8.62 2.47 19.91
CA THR A 383 -7.65 3.14 20.78
C THR A 383 -8.35 4.04 21.78
N ALA A 384 -7.74 4.30 22.92
CA ALA A 384 -8.39 5.00 24.03
C ALA A 384 -8.72 6.46 23.70
N ASN A 385 -7.93 7.11 22.82
CA ASN A 385 -8.11 8.52 22.45
C ASN A 385 -8.65 8.73 21.03
N GLY A 386 -9.04 7.66 20.33
CA GLY A 386 -9.64 7.76 19.00
C GLY A 386 -8.67 8.14 17.88
N TYR A 387 -7.36 7.97 18.09
CA TYR A 387 -6.33 8.14 17.06
C TYR A 387 -5.69 6.79 16.70
N THR A 388 -5.39 6.59 15.42
CA THR A 388 -4.71 5.40 14.92
C THR A 388 -3.22 5.67 14.73
N THR A 389 -2.44 4.65 14.33
CA THR A 389 -1.02 4.83 13.97
C THR A 389 -0.79 5.97 13.00
N ASN A 390 -1.76 6.29 12.15
CA ASN A 390 -1.65 7.35 11.15
C ASN A 390 -1.65 8.77 11.73
N ALA A 391 -2.01 8.94 13.01
CA ALA A 391 -1.80 10.21 13.71
C ALA A 391 -0.32 10.54 13.95
N LEU A 392 0.57 9.52 13.83
CA LEU A 392 2.01 9.60 14.05
C LEU A 392 2.81 9.52 12.73
N VAL A 393 2.16 9.23 11.62
CA VAL A 393 2.78 9.08 10.29
C VAL A 393 2.77 10.42 9.56
N PRO A 394 3.93 10.93 9.09
CA PRO A 394 3.98 12.17 8.32
C PRO A 394 3.36 12.01 6.92
N ASP A 395 2.84 13.09 6.36
CA ASP A 395 2.34 13.16 4.98
C ASP A 395 3.46 13.36 3.93
N THR A 396 4.71 13.09 4.32
CA THR A 396 5.85 13.07 3.40
C THR A 396 5.75 11.91 2.43
N LEU A 397 6.28 12.11 1.22
CA LEU A 397 6.24 11.10 0.17
C LEU A 397 7.58 10.37 0.06
N THR A 398 7.51 9.13 -0.42
CA THR A 398 8.70 8.33 -0.73
C THR A 398 9.48 8.94 -1.90
N ASP A 399 10.74 8.60 -2.00
CA ASP A 399 11.69 9.13 -3.00
C ASP A 399 11.34 8.80 -4.45
N LEU A 400 10.71 7.65 -4.69
CA LEU A 400 10.18 7.23 -5.98
C LEU A 400 8.74 6.75 -5.81
N GLY A 401 7.91 7.02 -6.81
CA GLY A 401 6.51 6.59 -6.82
C GLY A 401 5.58 7.34 -5.88
N ALA A 402 6.07 8.33 -5.14
CA ALA A 402 5.28 9.22 -4.28
C ALA A 402 4.28 8.50 -3.34
N GLY A 403 4.68 7.36 -2.78
CA GLY A 403 3.92 6.61 -1.77
C GLY A 403 3.98 7.26 -0.38
N ALA A 404 3.21 6.74 0.58
CA ALA A 404 3.24 7.19 1.96
C ALA A 404 4.41 6.59 2.75
N CYS A 405 5.03 7.38 3.62
CA CYS A 405 6.12 6.96 4.48
C CYS A 405 5.63 6.35 5.80
N PHE A 406 4.79 5.31 5.75
CA PHE A 406 4.17 4.69 6.93
C PHE A 406 5.17 4.16 7.97
N ASN A 407 6.36 3.76 7.55
CA ASN A 407 7.40 3.20 8.43
C ASN A 407 8.48 4.24 8.83
N ASP A 408 8.33 5.49 8.39
CA ASP A 408 9.23 6.59 8.79
C ASP A 408 8.83 7.25 10.11
N ALA A 409 7.70 6.87 10.70
CA ALA A 409 7.26 7.40 11.97
C ALA A 409 8.29 7.09 13.07
N ARG A 410 8.74 8.14 13.77
CA ARG A 410 9.58 8.04 14.96
C ARG A 410 8.81 8.61 16.14
N VAL A 411 8.90 7.91 17.27
CA VAL A 411 8.02 8.16 18.40
C VAL A 411 8.75 8.07 19.74
N GLN A 412 8.12 8.63 20.76
CA GLN A 412 8.40 8.35 22.16
C GLN A 412 7.20 7.66 22.80
N VAL A 413 7.42 6.93 23.88
CA VAL A 413 6.41 6.23 24.65
C VAL A 413 6.56 6.56 26.13
N GLU A 414 5.45 6.91 26.76
CA GLU A 414 5.37 7.24 28.19
C GLU A 414 4.11 6.63 28.81
N ALA A 415 4.13 6.47 30.14
CA ALA A 415 2.88 6.16 30.86
C ALA A 415 1.86 7.28 30.69
N VAL A 416 0.57 6.92 30.57
CA VAL A 416 -0.49 7.92 30.64
C VAL A 416 -0.55 8.44 32.09
N PRO A 417 -0.46 9.75 32.32
CA PRO A 417 -0.68 10.29 33.66
C PRO A 417 -2.07 9.92 34.17
N HIS A 418 -2.15 9.56 35.45
CA HIS A 418 -3.41 9.24 36.12
C HIS A 418 -4.34 10.44 36.22
#